data_06af34c07370af589740fe98ec6f2649
#
_entry.id   06af34c07370af589740fe98ec6f2649
#
_cell.length_a   1.000
_cell.length_b   1.000
_cell.length_c   1.000
_cell.angle_alpha   90.00
_cell.angle_beta   90.00
_cell.angle_gamma   90.00
#
_symmetry.space_group_name_H-M   'P 1'
#
loop_
_entity.id
_entity.type
_entity.pdbx_description
1 polymer ?
#
loop_
_entity_poly.entity_id
_entity_poly.type
_entity_poly.pdbx_seq_one_letter_code
_entity_poly.pdbx_strand_id
1 'polypeptide(L)'
;GGTWSADLGEDGVITWTFNGKGKCTMENAYMKQNGTYTIDGDQLTVTLEAWSEPSTYTFSVDGSSLTMNENSGYGISGTFTKK
;
A
#
# COMPACT_ATOMS: atom_id res chain seq x y z
N GLY A 1 7.44 8.92 2.17
CA GLY A 1 6.94 8.93 0.81
C GLY A 1 7.75 8.06 -0.13
N GLY A 2 7.24 7.88 -1.30
CA GLY A 2 7.93 7.12 -2.33
C GLY A 2 7.01 6.17 -3.07
N THR A 3 7.59 5.49 -4.05
CA THR A 3 6.89 4.52 -4.88
C THR A 3 7.43 3.13 -4.58
N TRP A 4 6.53 2.21 -4.29
CA TRP A 4 6.86 0.84 -3.90
C TRP A 4 6.10 -0.13 -4.78
N SER A 5 6.76 -1.18 -5.26
CA SER A 5 6.08 -2.15 -6.10
C SER A 5 6.46 -3.58 -5.72
N ALA A 6 5.54 -4.50 -6.00
CA ALA A 6 5.75 -5.92 -5.82
C ALA A 6 5.13 -6.66 -6.99
N ASP A 7 5.81 -7.72 -7.43
CA ASP A 7 5.28 -8.63 -8.43
C ASP A 7 4.67 -9.81 -7.68
N LEU A 8 3.36 -9.92 -7.73
CA LEU A 8 2.60 -10.95 -7.02
C LEU A 8 2.27 -12.15 -7.92
N GLY A 9 2.98 -12.32 -9.01
CA GLY A 9 2.76 -13.44 -9.91
C GLY A 9 1.44 -13.33 -10.64
N GLU A 10 0.50 -14.22 -10.35
CA GLU A 10 -0.80 -14.25 -11.02
C GLU A 10 -1.61 -12.99 -10.77
N ASP A 11 -1.41 -12.33 -9.64
CA ASP A 11 -2.10 -11.09 -9.31
C ASP A 11 -1.46 -9.87 -9.98
N GLY A 12 -0.30 -10.08 -10.63
CA GLY A 12 0.39 -9.03 -11.36
C GLY A 12 1.24 -8.15 -10.48
N VAL A 13 1.63 -7.00 -11.00
CA VAL A 13 2.45 -6.03 -10.27
C VAL A 13 1.54 -5.02 -9.59
N ILE A 14 1.77 -4.81 -8.29
CA ILE A 14 1.06 -3.80 -7.51
C ILE A 14 2.04 -2.71 -7.12
N THR A 15 1.66 -1.47 -7.37
CA THR A 15 2.49 -0.31 -7.08
C THR A 15 1.74 0.62 -6.13
N TRP A 16 2.40 0.95 -5.01
CA TRP A 16 1.92 1.95 -4.06
C TRP A 16 2.76 3.20 -4.18
N THR A 17 2.11 4.34 -4.25
CA THR A 17 2.78 5.64 -4.24
C THR A 17 2.24 6.47 -3.09
N PHE A 18 3.13 6.95 -2.24
CA PHE A 18 2.78 7.79 -1.09
C PHE A 18 3.45 9.14 -1.26
N ASN A 19 2.68 10.21 -1.21
CA ASN A 19 3.23 11.54 -1.50
C ASN A 19 3.83 12.26 -0.28
N GLY A 20 3.80 11.63 0.88
CA GLY A 20 4.30 12.24 2.10
C GLY A 20 3.36 13.25 2.75
N LYS A 21 2.21 13.49 2.15
CA LYS A 21 1.24 14.50 2.64
C LYS A 21 -0.15 13.92 2.88
N GLY A 22 -0.23 12.60 3.06
CA GLY A 22 -1.49 11.95 3.34
C GLY A 22 -2.28 11.50 2.13
N LYS A 23 -1.69 11.60 0.93
CA LYS A 23 -2.31 11.10 -0.30
C LYS A 23 -1.56 9.89 -0.80
N CYS A 24 -2.28 8.92 -1.32
CA CYS A 24 -1.66 7.73 -1.89
C CYS A 24 -2.37 7.29 -3.15
N THR A 25 -1.69 6.43 -3.89
CA THR A 25 -2.22 5.82 -5.10
C THR A 25 -1.85 4.34 -5.08
N MET A 26 -2.80 3.48 -5.43
CA MET A 26 -2.54 2.07 -5.63
C MET A 26 -2.85 1.73 -7.07
N GLU A 27 -1.90 1.09 -7.74
CA GLU A 27 -2.03 0.74 -9.14
C GLU A 27 -1.73 -0.75 -9.35
N ASN A 28 -2.56 -1.40 -10.15
CA ASN A 28 -2.29 -2.76 -10.59
C ASN A 28 -2.45 -2.85 -12.11
N ALA A 29 -2.45 -4.08 -12.66
CA ALA A 29 -2.51 -4.27 -14.11
C ALA A 29 -3.83 -3.80 -14.73
N TYR A 30 -4.86 -3.61 -13.93
CA TYR A 30 -6.21 -3.35 -14.42
C TYR A 30 -6.73 -1.98 -14.06
N MET A 31 -6.26 -1.40 -12.97
CA MET A 31 -6.82 -0.15 -12.49
C MET A 31 -5.83 0.62 -11.64
N LYS A 32 -6.12 1.91 -11.50
CA LYS A 32 -5.39 2.82 -10.62
C LYS A 32 -6.41 3.48 -9.70
N GLN A 33 -6.13 3.49 -8.42
CA GLN A 33 -7.02 4.07 -7.43
C GLN A 33 -6.27 5.11 -6.60
N ASN A 34 -6.91 6.23 -6.36
CA ASN A 34 -6.38 7.28 -5.50
C ASN A 34 -7.04 7.20 -4.14
N GLY A 35 -6.34 7.63 -3.11
CA GLY A 35 -6.87 7.61 -1.77
C GLY A 35 -6.06 8.47 -0.82
N THR A 36 -6.31 8.26 0.46
CA THR A 36 -5.61 8.96 1.52
C THR A 36 -5.01 7.92 2.47
N TYR A 37 -3.98 8.34 3.22
CA TYR A 37 -3.40 7.47 4.22
C TYR A 37 -3.00 8.25 5.46
N THR A 38 -2.93 7.55 6.58
CA THR A 38 -2.40 8.09 7.83
C THR A 38 -1.44 7.06 8.41
N ILE A 39 -0.46 7.53 9.16
CA ILE A 39 0.53 6.68 9.81
C ILE A 39 0.52 6.98 11.31
N ASP A 40 0.44 5.91 12.10
CA ASP A 40 0.53 6.00 13.55
C ASP A 40 1.47 4.90 14.03
N GLY A 41 2.73 5.26 14.29
CA GLY A 41 3.76 4.29 14.63
C GLY A 41 4.03 3.35 13.46
N ASP A 42 3.74 2.07 13.64
CA ASP A 42 3.87 1.05 12.59
C ASP A 42 2.54 0.70 11.93
N GLN A 43 1.48 1.48 12.21
CA GLN A 43 0.17 1.26 11.62
C GLN A 43 -0.06 2.25 10.49
N LEU A 44 -0.45 1.72 9.33
CA LEU A 44 -0.79 2.50 8.15
C LEU A 44 -2.26 2.28 7.86
N THR A 45 -3.04 3.35 7.85
CA THR A 45 -4.46 3.29 7.49
C THR A 45 -4.63 3.90 6.12
N VAL A 46 -5.18 3.13 5.20
CA VAL A 46 -5.39 3.55 3.81
C VAL A 46 -6.88 3.53 3.50
N THR A 47 -7.36 4.62 2.91
CA THR A 47 -8.73 4.70 2.39
C THR A 47 -8.66 5.02 0.91
N LEU A 48 -8.99 4.06 0.08
CA LEU A 48 -9.06 4.26 -1.37
C LEU A 48 -10.47 4.68 -1.76
N GLU A 49 -10.57 5.45 -2.85
CA GLU A 49 -11.86 5.98 -3.30
C GLU A 49 -12.90 4.89 -3.59
N ALA A 50 -12.43 3.72 -4.05
CA ALA A 50 -13.31 2.60 -4.35
C ALA A 50 -13.69 1.78 -3.11
N TRP A 51 -13.06 2.03 -1.97
CA TRP A 51 -13.32 1.27 -0.75
C TRP A 51 -14.36 1.96 0.11
N SER A 52 -15.29 1.19 0.66
CA SER A 52 -16.30 1.74 1.58
C SER A 52 -15.74 1.97 2.97
N GLU A 53 -14.66 1.30 3.33
CA GLU A 53 -14.05 1.39 4.65
C GLU A 53 -12.53 1.42 4.53
N PRO A 54 -11.84 2.07 5.47
CA PRO A 54 -10.38 2.07 5.46
C PRO A 54 -9.81 0.70 5.80
N SER A 55 -8.62 0.42 5.28
CA SER A 55 -7.86 -0.77 5.61
C SER A 55 -6.64 -0.38 6.42
N THR A 56 -6.36 -1.14 7.47
CA THR A 56 -5.22 -0.90 8.34
C THR A 56 -4.15 -1.96 8.12
N TYR A 57 -2.92 -1.52 7.95
CA TYR A 57 -1.77 -2.37 7.72
C TYR A 57 -0.75 -2.17 8.82
N THR A 58 -0.08 -3.25 9.21
CA THR A 58 1.15 -3.15 9.98
C THR A 58 2.30 -3.15 8.98
N PHE A 59 3.17 -2.15 9.04
CA PHE A 59 4.21 -2.01 8.05
C PHE A 59 5.59 -1.84 8.69
N SER A 60 6.62 -2.21 7.94
CA SER A 60 7.99 -1.89 8.31
C SER A 60 8.80 -1.58 7.04
N VAL A 61 9.76 -0.68 7.18
CA VAL A 61 10.63 -0.28 6.09
C VAL A 61 12.06 -0.65 6.47
N ASP A 62 12.75 -1.34 5.57
CA ASP A 62 14.15 -1.69 5.76
C ASP A 62 14.89 -1.39 4.45
N GLY A 63 15.55 -0.21 4.43
CA GLY A 63 16.23 0.24 3.22
C GLY A 63 15.25 0.48 2.09
N SER A 64 15.35 -0.33 1.03
CA SER A 64 14.47 -0.24 -0.13
C SER A 64 13.33 -1.25 -0.09
N SER A 65 13.10 -1.90 1.05
CA SER A 65 12.03 -2.90 1.21
C SER A 65 10.95 -2.37 2.14
N LEU A 66 9.70 -2.53 1.73
CA LEU A 66 8.54 -2.19 2.55
C LEU A 66 7.70 -3.46 2.71
N THR A 67 7.51 -3.88 3.96
CA THR A 67 6.64 -5.02 4.26
C THR A 67 5.33 -4.49 4.80
N MET A 68 4.22 -4.91 4.20
CA MET A 68 2.88 -4.53 4.63
C MET A 68 2.06 -5.78 4.91
N ASN A 69 1.43 -5.81 6.08
CA ASN A 69 0.51 -6.89 6.45
C ASN A 69 -0.84 -6.28 6.78
N GLU A 70 -1.86 -6.66 6.02
CA GLU A 70 -3.20 -6.16 6.22
C GLU A 70 -3.80 -6.83 7.45
N ASN A 71 -4.32 -6.02 8.39
CA ASN A 71 -4.72 -6.53 9.70
C ASN A 71 -6.02 -7.31 9.71
N SER A 72 -6.91 -7.06 8.75
CA SER A 72 -8.19 -7.78 8.68
C SER A 72 -8.09 -9.11 7.94
N GLY A 73 -6.99 -9.35 7.23
CA GLY A 73 -6.80 -10.56 6.45
C GLY A 73 -7.44 -10.53 5.07
N TYR A 74 -8.09 -9.44 4.70
CA TYR A 74 -8.74 -9.32 3.39
C TYR A 74 -7.96 -8.47 2.39
N GLY A 75 -6.97 -7.73 2.85
CA GLY A 75 -6.19 -6.89 1.98
C GLY A 75 -4.96 -7.57 1.44
N ILE A 76 -4.16 -6.81 0.70
CA ILE A 76 -2.94 -7.31 0.08
C ILE A 76 -1.81 -7.21 1.09
N SER A 77 -1.17 -8.34 1.35
CA SER A 77 0.00 -8.40 2.23
C SER A 77 1.21 -8.83 1.42
N GLY A 78 2.36 -8.29 1.74
CA GLY A 78 3.59 -8.68 1.04
C GLY A 78 4.71 -7.70 1.25
N THR A 79 5.80 -7.96 0.55
CA THR A 79 7.00 -7.12 0.57
C THR A 79 7.12 -6.38 -0.75
N PHE A 80 7.26 -5.07 -0.66
CA PHE A 80 7.38 -4.20 -1.81
C PHE A 80 8.79 -3.65 -1.89
N THR A 81 9.26 -3.39 -3.09
CA THR A 81 10.60 -2.84 -3.32
C THR A 81 10.44 -1.40 -3.81
N LYS A 82 11.28 -0.51 -3.28
CA LYS A 82 11.25 0.89 -3.68
C LYS A 82 11.77 1.06 -5.10
N LYS A 83 11.05 1.82 -5.86
CA LYS A 83 11.45 2.20 -7.22
C LYS A 83 12.34 3.44 -7.23
#